data_57ce1f9a5daad17b684798f0973b8e29
#
_entry.id   57ce1f9a5daad17b684798f0973b8e29
#
_cell.length_a   1.000
_cell.length_b   1.000
_cell.length_c   1.000
_cell.angle_alpha   90.00
_cell.angle_beta   90.00
_cell.angle_gamma   90.00
#
_symmetry.space_group_name_H-M   'P 1'
#
loop_
_entity.id
_entity.type
_entity.pdbx_description
1 polymer ?
#
loop_
_entity_poly.entity_id
_entity_poly.type
_entity_poly.pdbx_seq_one_letter_code
_entity_poly.pdbx_strand_id
1 'polypeptide(L)'
;GSKDKLGGAIEALAHLNALHILDYDGTEDGFSLGTPDPSSEEVGRSLVKARSAASIIEFSGPERAVPSAPVRDSLSNELPGKIDDLLQAQSRIDELDNEISSTEEEEASLEMVASLGLDIELLSGYDSLSSFVGTVTEPVQSSSLGESSMVFNSKNGKQNMVAVFVRNDKSQDANNVLESVGFESIPLPNGKGSPADRLSQVKGRKHDLTSEREELAKAIEEWIDANGEDLACGLEVLERDHDVLTAPTRVAVSDHAFVIDGWIEMRRSDEVTKALEPFCLYTESDQFELIAGGGGHGHSDHHHHQEMPPISYQERTTSKPMELLTDAVGRPAYGRIDPTIFMMFTYPLFFGMMLGDMAYGLITMGVGWMVIRNSATNDLLMLGGKFLTYIGLGTLIFGYIYAEFAGWEIFLYDKLTYPDGSYMKDSAGHYMYSENLSPVAFLANLYPFNLDHGYGPVADLGYGITLSFPFHRVGTHLEDLIVLTIYVGFFHILMGLAIGFRDILLYGNGHGGVGLVCAFFEKGTWMALLIGGWMFAYGFLGDNQGWLGAEEAEALMVPGAGIVLVSVVLLMW
;
A
#
# COMPACT_ATOMS: atom_id res chain seq x y z
N GLY A 1 12.04 38.38 14.79
CA GLY A 1 13.15 38.35 15.77
C GLY A 1 14.44 38.93 15.23
N SER A 2 15.48 39.01 16.09
CA SER A 2 16.83 39.42 15.63
C SER A 2 17.51 38.25 14.90
N LYS A 3 18.16 38.53 13.76
CA LYS A 3 18.81 37.51 12.91
C LYS A 3 19.73 36.55 13.69
N ASP A 4 20.48 37.07 14.67
CA ASP A 4 21.40 36.29 15.49
C ASP A 4 20.72 35.21 16.34
N LYS A 5 19.40 35.34 16.57
CA LYS A 5 18.60 34.43 17.36
C LYS A 5 17.79 33.43 16.52
N LEU A 6 17.90 33.48 15.18
CA LEU A 6 17.13 32.63 14.28
C LEU A 6 17.36 31.14 14.58
N GLY A 7 18.61 30.70 14.70
CA GLY A 7 18.93 29.29 14.97
C GLY A 7 18.28 28.80 16.28
N GLY A 8 18.35 29.60 17.37
CA GLY A 8 17.70 29.23 18.62
C GLY A 8 16.16 29.20 18.54
N ALA A 9 15.56 30.09 17.75
CA ALA A 9 14.11 30.08 17.52
C ALA A 9 13.68 28.80 16.76
N ILE A 10 14.40 28.41 15.71
CA ILE A 10 14.12 27.20 14.94
C ILE A 10 14.32 25.94 15.81
N GLU A 11 15.38 25.89 16.61
CA GLU A 11 15.63 24.78 17.52
C GLU A 11 14.51 24.64 18.57
N ALA A 12 14.06 25.76 19.16
CA ALA A 12 12.94 25.76 20.10
C ALA A 12 11.64 25.25 19.45
N LEU A 13 11.36 25.68 18.21
CA LEU A 13 10.20 25.21 17.45
C LEU A 13 10.30 23.72 17.09
N ALA A 14 11.49 23.26 16.71
CA ALA A 14 11.74 21.85 16.41
C ALA A 14 11.57 20.95 17.66
N HIS A 15 11.96 21.43 18.83
CA HIS A 15 11.72 20.71 20.10
C HIS A 15 10.23 20.58 20.42
N LEU A 16 9.44 21.60 20.14
CA LEU A 16 8.00 21.57 20.35
C LEU A 16 7.25 20.72 19.31
N ASN A 17 7.78 20.60 18.09
CA ASN A 17 7.12 19.95 16.97
C ASN A 17 5.65 20.41 16.80
N ALA A 18 5.44 21.73 16.84
CA ALA A 18 4.11 22.34 16.92
C ALA A 18 3.80 23.33 15.80
N LEU A 19 4.81 23.79 15.05
CA LEU A 19 4.66 24.79 13.99
C LEU A 19 4.88 24.14 12.62
N HIS A 20 3.93 24.34 11.71
CA HIS A 20 4.12 24.11 10.27
C HIS A 20 4.61 25.41 9.64
N ILE A 21 5.90 25.49 9.30
CA ILE A 21 6.52 26.70 8.70
C ILE A 21 5.99 26.87 7.29
N LEU A 22 5.52 28.07 6.96
CA LEU A 22 5.18 28.46 5.60
C LEU A 22 6.44 28.91 4.85
N ASP A 23 6.52 28.55 3.58
CA ASP A 23 7.62 28.97 2.73
C ASP A 23 7.47 30.46 2.39
N TYR A 24 8.51 31.24 2.64
CA TYR A 24 8.52 32.65 2.28
C TYR A 24 8.51 32.82 0.75
N ASP A 25 7.56 33.58 0.23
CA ASP A 25 7.32 33.75 -1.21
C ASP A 25 8.19 34.84 -1.87
N GLY A 26 9.01 35.57 -1.09
CA GLY A 26 9.91 36.59 -1.61
C GLY A 26 9.25 37.91 -1.99
N THR A 27 7.99 38.16 -1.55
CA THR A 27 7.21 39.34 -1.98
C THR A 27 7.48 40.59 -1.16
N GLU A 28 8.11 40.50 0.01
CA GLU A 28 8.35 41.68 0.89
C GLU A 28 9.69 42.33 0.61
N ASP A 29 9.65 43.67 0.38
CA ASP A 29 10.85 44.47 0.16
C ASP A 29 11.78 44.47 1.38
N GLY A 30 13.05 44.14 1.17
CA GLY A 30 14.09 44.12 2.20
C GLY A 30 14.26 42.79 2.94
N PHE A 31 13.49 41.76 2.59
CA PHE A 31 13.67 40.38 3.04
C PHE A 31 14.11 39.48 1.89
N SER A 32 14.88 38.47 2.23
CA SER A 32 15.31 37.38 1.34
C SER A 32 15.18 36.04 2.05
N LEU A 33 15.24 34.96 1.30
CA LEU A 33 15.34 33.63 1.88
C LEU A 33 16.61 33.51 2.73
N GLY A 34 16.49 32.90 3.89
CA GLY A 34 17.64 32.60 4.72
C GLY A 34 18.60 31.61 4.07
N THR A 35 19.79 31.52 4.60
CA THR A 35 20.79 30.54 4.17
C THR A 35 20.82 29.36 5.16
N PRO A 36 21.02 28.12 4.68
CA PRO A 36 21.15 26.98 5.55
C PRO A 36 22.34 27.15 6.50
N ASP A 37 22.27 26.52 7.64
CA ASP A 37 23.41 26.51 8.57
C ASP A 37 24.62 25.83 7.89
N PRO A 38 25.85 26.33 8.07
CA PRO A 38 27.07 25.74 7.47
C PRO A 38 27.25 24.24 7.77
N SER A 39 26.78 23.77 8.92
CA SER A 39 26.84 22.34 9.31
C SER A 39 25.84 21.46 8.54
N SER A 40 24.85 22.04 7.87
CA SER A 40 23.85 21.30 7.09
C SER A 40 24.45 20.45 5.97
N GLU A 41 25.55 20.89 5.37
CA GLU A 41 26.24 20.14 4.30
C GLU A 41 26.90 18.86 4.83
N GLU A 42 27.48 18.89 6.02
CA GLU A 42 28.09 17.72 6.66
C GLU A 42 27.03 16.72 7.10
N VAL A 43 25.97 17.21 7.75
CA VAL A 43 24.84 16.38 8.15
C VAL A 43 24.13 15.80 6.91
N GLY A 44 23.97 16.59 5.86
CA GLY A 44 23.38 16.13 4.59
C GLY A 44 24.20 14.99 3.94
N ARG A 45 25.53 15.08 3.93
CA ARG A 45 26.40 14.00 3.44
C ARG A 45 26.26 12.73 4.28
N SER A 46 26.23 12.86 5.60
CA SER A 46 26.02 11.73 6.52
C SER A 46 24.62 11.10 6.33
N LEU A 47 23.60 11.92 6.11
CA LEU A 47 22.24 11.48 5.84
C LEU A 47 22.15 10.68 4.53
N VAL A 48 22.79 11.15 3.45
CA VAL A 48 22.82 10.41 2.17
C VAL A 48 23.46 9.04 2.34
N LYS A 49 24.61 8.96 3.04
CA LYS A 49 25.27 7.68 3.34
C LYS A 49 24.39 6.76 4.18
N ALA A 50 23.75 7.27 5.24
CA ALA A 50 22.87 6.51 6.09
C ALA A 50 21.63 5.99 5.32
N ARG A 51 21.04 6.79 4.44
CA ARG A 51 19.94 6.37 3.54
C ARG A 51 20.38 5.29 2.57
N SER A 52 21.58 5.40 2.00
CA SER A 52 22.14 4.36 1.13
C SER A 52 22.33 3.04 1.88
N ALA A 53 22.82 3.09 3.11
CA ALA A 53 22.94 1.90 3.96
C ALA A 53 21.56 1.33 4.34
N ALA A 54 20.60 2.17 4.67
CA ALA A 54 19.23 1.76 5.00
C ALA A 54 18.52 1.09 3.81
N SER A 55 18.83 1.48 2.57
CA SER A 55 18.26 0.83 1.37
C SER A 55 18.78 -0.59 1.15
N ILE A 56 19.97 -0.93 1.64
CA ILE A 56 20.54 -2.28 1.57
C ILE A 56 19.83 -3.25 2.50
N ILE A 57 19.41 -2.75 3.68
CA ILE A 57 18.87 -3.58 4.77
C ILE A 57 17.34 -3.68 4.78
N GLU A 58 16.65 -3.16 3.75
CA GLU A 58 15.15 -3.14 3.65
C GLU A 58 14.48 -2.66 4.94
N PHE A 59 14.94 -1.55 5.46
CA PHE A 59 14.64 -1.08 6.79
C PHE A 59 13.22 -0.50 6.92
N SER A 60 12.52 -0.84 8.03
CA SER A 60 11.14 -0.38 8.33
C SER A 60 11.03 0.57 9.53
N GLY A 61 12.14 1.14 10.02
CA GLY A 61 12.17 2.06 11.16
C GLY A 61 12.66 1.42 12.47
N PRO A 62 13.03 2.23 13.49
CA PRO A 62 13.56 1.72 14.74
C PRO A 62 12.50 0.91 15.51
N GLU A 63 12.92 -0.20 16.11
CA GLU A 63 12.03 -1.06 16.91
C GLU A 63 11.82 -0.51 18.35
N ARG A 64 12.70 0.36 18.82
CA ARG A 64 12.68 0.88 20.18
C ARG A 64 12.88 2.39 20.22
N ALA A 65 12.17 3.05 21.13
CA ALA A 65 12.44 4.45 21.44
C ALA A 65 13.73 4.57 22.27
N VAL A 66 14.76 5.18 21.70
CA VAL A 66 16.06 5.38 22.33
C VAL A 66 16.29 6.90 22.57
N PRO A 67 16.89 7.33 23.69
CA PRO A 67 17.25 8.73 23.90
C PRO A 67 18.21 9.22 22.79
N SER A 68 18.02 10.45 22.32
CA SER A 68 18.82 11.00 21.20
C SER A 68 20.31 11.23 21.52
N ALA A 69 20.67 11.41 22.80
CA ALA A 69 22.05 11.69 23.18
C ALA A 69 23.03 10.54 22.87
N PRO A 70 22.79 9.26 23.26
CA PRO A 70 23.68 8.16 22.87
C PRO A 70 23.69 7.92 21.35
N VAL A 71 22.58 8.17 20.66
CA VAL A 71 22.52 8.03 19.19
C VAL A 71 23.43 9.06 18.51
N ARG A 72 23.43 10.31 18.98
CA ARG A 72 24.33 11.36 18.47
C ARG A 72 25.80 11.07 18.77
N ASP A 73 26.10 10.48 19.91
CA ASP A 73 27.46 10.04 20.23
C ASP A 73 27.93 8.93 19.27
N SER A 74 27.09 7.95 19.00
CA SER A 74 27.36 6.89 18.03
C SER A 74 27.54 7.45 16.61
N LEU A 75 26.67 8.38 16.18
CA LEU A 75 26.77 9.08 14.88
C LEU A 75 28.06 9.89 14.72
N SER A 76 28.60 10.41 15.82
CA SER A 76 29.82 11.21 15.79
C SER A 76 31.10 10.35 15.80
N ASN A 77 31.05 9.13 16.33
CA ASN A 77 32.24 8.33 16.58
C ASN A 77 32.26 7.00 15.80
N GLU A 78 31.31 6.11 16.00
CA GLU A 78 31.39 4.72 15.55
C GLU A 78 30.59 4.43 14.29
N LEU A 79 29.38 4.95 14.22
CA LEU A 79 28.40 4.57 13.18
C LEU A 79 28.84 4.94 11.76
N PRO A 80 29.49 6.09 11.49
CA PRO A 80 29.94 6.43 10.14
C PRO A 80 30.92 5.42 9.55
N GLY A 81 31.88 4.93 10.36
CA GLY A 81 32.83 3.90 9.93
C GLY A 81 32.13 2.59 9.61
N LYS A 82 31.21 2.17 10.48
CA LYS A 82 30.40 0.95 10.25
C LYS A 82 29.53 1.04 8.99
N ILE A 83 28.95 2.22 8.71
CA ILE A 83 28.20 2.48 7.48
C ILE A 83 29.11 2.35 6.25
N ASP A 84 30.31 2.94 6.31
CA ASP A 84 31.26 2.86 5.19
C ASP A 84 31.69 1.39 4.93
N ASP A 85 31.89 0.58 5.97
CA ASP A 85 32.19 -0.86 5.84
C ASP A 85 31.04 -1.61 5.15
N LEU A 86 29.79 -1.34 5.53
CA LEU A 86 28.59 -1.94 4.91
C LEU A 86 28.49 -1.57 3.42
N LEU A 87 28.65 -0.29 3.09
CA LEU A 87 28.58 0.19 1.71
C LEU A 87 29.71 -0.41 0.84
N GLN A 88 30.91 -0.58 1.42
CA GLN A 88 32.02 -1.22 0.74
C GLN A 88 31.76 -2.71 0.51
N ALA A 89 31.21 -3.42 1.49
CA ALA A 89 30.84 -4.83 1.35
C ALA A 89 29.79 -5.02 0.25
N GLN A 90 28.77 -4.17 0.21
CA GLN A 90 27.74 -4.20 -0.84
C GLN A 90 28.34 -3.91 -2.24
N SER A 91 29.19 -2.88 -2.35
CA SER A 91 29.86 -2.57 -3.62
C SER A 91 30.70 -3.73 -4.11
N ARG A 92 31.36 -4.47 -3.20
CA ARG A 92 32.14 -5.66 -3.56
C ARG A 92 31.24 -6.82 -4.01
N ILE A 93 30.06 -6.99 -3.41
CA ILE A 93 29.07 -7.97 -3.88
C ILE A 93 28.62 -7.64 -5.31
N ASP A 94 28.31 -6.37 -5.59
CA ASP A 94 27.88 -5.93 -6.93
C ASP A 94 28.99 -6.17 -7.98
N GLU A 95 30.26 -5.96 -7.63
CA GLU A 95 31.41 -6.31 -8.48
C GLU A 95 31.50 -7.82 -8.72
N LEU A 96 31.36 -8.62 -7.64
CA LEU A 96 31.40 -10.08 -7.73
C LEU A 96 30.26 -10.63 -8.58
N ASP A 97 29.04 -10.09 -8.46
CA ASP A 97 27.88 -10.49 -9.27
C ASP A 97 28.13 -10.22 -10.77
N ASN A 98 28.77 -9.11 -11.12
CA ASN A 98 29.19 -8.83 -12.48
C ASN A 98 30.31 -9.80 -12.98
N GLU A 99 31.30 -10.11 -12.10
CA GLU A 99 32.34 -11.08 -12.44
C GLU A 99 31.79 -12.50 -12.58
N ILE A 100 30.85 -12.90 -11.73
CA ILE A 100 30.16 -14.20 -11.82
C ILE A 100 29.36 -14.29 -13.11
N SER A 101 28.59 -13.26 -13.48
CA SER A 101 27.83 -13.21 -14.73
C SER A 101 28.75 -13.35 -15.96
N SER A 102 29.87 -12.61 -16.00
CA SER A 102 30.86 -12.72 -17.07
C SER A 102 31.51 -14.12 -17.14
N THR A 103 31.74 -14.73 -15.95
CA THR A 103 32.31 -16.07 -15.86
C THR A 103 31.31 -17.13 -16.31
N GLU A 104 30.02 -16.94 -16.06
CA GLU A 104 28.93 -17.80 -16.55
C GLU A 104 28.78 -17.74 -18.07
N GLU A 105 28.92 -16.57 -18.68
CA GLU A 105 28.95 -16.43 -20.15
C GLU A 105 30.14 -17.15 -20.75
N GLU A 106 31.36 -17.03 -20.14
CA GLU A 106 32.55 -17.74 -20.57
C GLU A 106 32.38 -19.27 -20.41
N GLU A 107 31.79 -19.71 -19.25
CA GLU A 107 31.48 -21.12 -18.99
C GLU A 107 30.57 -21.71 -20.08
N ALA A 108 29.47 -21.03 -20.38
CA ALA A 108 28.51 -21.45 -21.39
C ALA A 108 29.15 -21.54 -22.79
N SER A 109 29.97 -20.56 -23.14
CA SER A 109 30.69 -20.56 -24.41
C SER A 109 31.71 -21.71 -24.53
N LEU A 110 32.45 -21.98 -23.44
CA LEU A 110 33.41 -23.09 -23.38
C LEU A 110 32.71 -24.47 -23.40
N GLU A 111 31.59 -24.64 -22.73
CA GLU A 111 30.80 -25.89 -22.76
C GLU A 111 30.31 -26.22 -24.18
N MET A 112 29.89 -25.19 -24.93
CA MET A 112 29.54 -25.38 -26.34
C MET A 112 30.74 -25.80 -27.20
N VAL A 113 31.84 -25.08 -27.06
CA VAL A 113 33.07 -25.32 -27.86
C VAL A 113 33.78 -26.62 -27.49
N ALA A 114 33.73 -27.02 -26.21
CA ALA A 114 34.36 -28.27 -25.75
C ALA A 114 33.81 -29.51 -26.47
N SER A 115 32.56 -29.47 -26.91
CA SER A 115 31.96 -30.56 -27.69
C SER A 115 32.61 -30.81 -29.04
N LEU A 116 33.28 -29.78 -29.62
CA LEU A 116 33.94 -29.88 -30.91
C LEU A 116 35.30 -30.62 -30.85
N GLY A 117 35.90 -30.73 -29.66
CA GLY A 117 37.21 -31.40 -29.46
C GLY A 117 38.39 -30.70 -30.12
N LEU A 118 38.29 -29.41 -30.41
CA LEU A 118 39.32 -28.58 -30.99
C LEU A 118 39.90 -27.62 -29.94
N ASP A 119 41.18 -27.35 -29.98
CA ASP A 119 41.81 -26.33 -29.13
C ASP A 119 41.32 -24.93 -29.51
N ILE A 120 41.16 -24.05 -28.49
CA ILE A 120 40.60 -22.72 -28.65
C ILE A 120 41.34 -21.90 -29.72
N GLU A 121 42.67 -21.99 -29.73
CA GLU A 121 43.52 -21.27 -30.69
C GLU A 121 43.32 -21.72 -32.15
N LEU A 122 42.72 -22.90 -32.35
CA LEU A 122 42.43 -23.40 -33.71
C LEU A 122 41.08 -22.87 -34.24
N LEU A 123 40.30 -22.20 -33.42
CA LEU A 123 38.96 -21.72 -33.81
C LEU A 123 38.98 -20.34 -34.48
N SER A 124 40.04 -19.57 -34.31
CA SER A 124 40.15 -18.22 -34.88
C SER A 124 41.61 -17.81 -35.07
N GLY A 125 41.88 -16.67 -35.70
CA GLY A 125 43.21 -16.07 -35.79
C GLY A 125 43.99 -16.43 -37.07
N TYR A 126 43.33 -16.86 -38.13
CA TYR A 126 43.97 -17.18 -39.41
C TYR A 126 43.88 -15.99 -40.38
N ASP A 127 45.04 -15.66 -41.02
CA ASP A 127 45.10 -14.59 -42.03
C ASP A 127 44.49 -15.00 -43.38
N SER A 128 44.52 -16.31 -43.73
CA SER A 128 44.14 -16.85 -45.03
C SER A 128 42.88 -17.73 -45.01
N LEU A 129 42.33 -18.00 -43.83
CA LEU A 129 41.14 -18.81 -43.63
C LEU A 129 40.07 -18.02 -42.85
N SER A 130 38.83 -18.19 -43.26
CA SER A 130 37.67 -17.77 -42.50
C SER A 130 37.15 -18.93 -41.68
N SER A 131 36.93 -18.71 -40.38
CA SER A 131 36.37 -19.69 -39.44
C SER A 131 34.97 -19.30 -39.05
N PHE A 132 34.04 -20.23 -39.13
CA PHE A 132 32.66 -20.08 -38.69
C PHE A 132 32.40 -21.13 -37.61
N VAL A 133 32.11 -20.69 -36.40
CA VAL A 133 31.82 -21.57 -35.27
C VAL A 133 30.47 -21.18 -34.69
N GLY A 134 29.56 -22.16 -34.57
CA GLY A 134 28.22 -21.88 -34.16
C GLY A 134 27.33 -23.13 -34.03
N THR A 135 26.06 -22.89 -33.80
CA THR A 135 25.03 -23.93 -33.79
C THR A 135 24.33 -24.02 -35.13
N VAL A 136 23.86 -25.20 -35.49
CA VAL A 136 23.09 -25.47 -36.72
C VAL A 136 21.93 -26.38 -36.44
N THR A 137 20.87 -26.23 -37.22
CA THR A 137 19.66 -27.10 -37.10
C THR A 137 19.97 -28.51 -37.64
N GLU A 138 20.73 -28.62 -38.75
CA GLU A 138 21.11 -29.89 -39.34
C GLU A 138 22.64 -29.95 -39.53
N PRO A 139 23.26 -31.14 -39.38
CA PRO A 139 24.71 -31.30 -39.55
C PRO A 139 25.15 -30.89 -40.96
N VAL A 140 26.20 -30.05 -41.04
CA VAL A 140 26.77 -29.59 -42.31
C VAL A 140 27.66 -30.68 -42.92
N GLN A 141 27.42 -31.03 -44.20
CA GLN A 141 28.29 -31.98 -44.92
C GLN A 141 29.42 -31.24 -45.63
N SER A 142 30.64 -31.79 -45.54
CA SER A 142 31.80 -31.21 -46.22
C SER A 142 31.63 -31.10 -47.75
N SER A 143 30.83 -31.98 -48.34
CA SER A 143 30.51 -31.97 -49.79
C SER A 143 29.74 -30.72 -50.24
N SER A 144 29.00 -30.07 -49.36
CA SER A 144 28.24 -28.85 -49.66
C SER A 144 29.08 -27.60 -49.70
N LEU A 145 30.29 -27.62 -49.12
CA LEU A 145 31.19 -26.48 -48.99
C LEU A 145 32.43 -26.57 -49.92
N GLY A 146 32.59 -27.67 -50.68
CA GLY A 146 33.64 -27.92 -51.65
C GLY A 146 34.91 -28.56 -51.05
N GLU A 147 35.81 -29.07 -51.94
CA GLU A 147 37.00 -29.89 -51.58
C GLU A 147 38.05 -29.17 -50.72
N SER A 148 37.95 -27.84 -50.55
CA SER A 148 38.89 -27.01 -49.79
C SER A 148 38.34 -26.54 -48.43
N SER A 149 37.30 -27.19 -47.89
CA SER A 149 36.70 -26.87 -46.61
C SER A 149 36.96 -27.98 -45.58
N MET A 150 37.16 -27.58 -44.32
CA MET A 150 37.20 -28.49 -43.17
C MET A 150 35.96 -28.24 -42.34
N VAL A 151 35.18 -29.29 -42.03
CA VAL A 151 33.96 -29.23 -41.26
C VAL A 151 34.07 -30.18 -40.08
N PHE A 152 33.90 -29.65 -38.90
CA PHE A 152 33.82 -30.42 -37.64
C PHE A 152 32.37 -30.30 -37.12
N ASN A 153 31.70 -31.42 -37.08
CA ASN A 153 30.34 -31.49 -36.47
C ASN A 153 30.42 -32.20 -35.15
N SER A 154 29.74 -31.67 -34.18
CA SER A 154 29.58 -32.30 -32.87
C SER A 154 28.11 -32.12 -32.38
N LYS A 155 27.75 -32.83 -31.33
CA LYS A 155 26.45 -32.75 -30.73
C LYS A 155 26.58 -32.41 -29.26
N ASN A 156 26.03 -31.29 -28.86
CA ASN A 156 25.92 -30.89 -27.45
C ASN A 156 24.45 -30.97 -27.00
N GLY A 157 24.07 -32.06 -26.33
CA GLY A 157 22.71 -32.34 -25.96
C GLY A 157 21.77 -32.43 -27.16
N LYS A 158 20.87 -31.46 -27.31
CA LYS A 158 19.92 -31.37 -28.43
C LYS A 158 20.38 -30.47 -29.57
N GLN A 159 21.48 -29.72 -29.41
CA GLN A 159 22.00 -28.78 -30.38
C GLN A 159 23.14 -29.41 -31.17
N ASN A 160 23.16 -29.19 -32.48
CA ASN A 160 24.26 -29.58 -33.33
C ASN A 160 25.25 -28.40 -33.40
N MET A 161 26.52 -28.68 -33.08
CA MET A 161 27.62 -27.73 -33.14
C MET A 161 28.39 -27.94 -34.40
N VAL A 162 28.83 -26.86 -35.02
CA VAL A 162 29.69 -26.92 -36.22
C VAL A 162 30.84 -25.92 -36.11
N ALA A 163 32.03 -26.36 -36.53
CA ALA A 163 33.13 -25.48 -36.86
C ALA A 163 33.51 -25.70 -38.33
N VAL A 164 33.51 -24.64 -39.11
CA VAL A 164 33.78 -24.65 -40.55
C VAL A 164 34.96 -23.73 -40.82
N PHE A 165 35.96 -24.26 -41.50
CA PHE A 165 37.13 -23.52 -41.93
C PHE A 165 37.19 -23.54 -43.45
N VAL A 166 37.19 -22.36 -44.06
CA VAL A 166 37.23 -22.18 -45.52
C VAL A 166 38.27 -21.12 -45.88
N ARG A 167 38.79 -21.17 -47.10
CA ARG A 167 39.64 -20.09 -47.60
C ARG A 167 38.85 -18.79 -47.72
N ASN A 168 39.52 -17.65 -47.50
CA ASN A 168 38.86 -16.33 -47.50
C ASN A 168 38.13 -16.02 -48.82
N ASP A 169 38.62 -16.55 -49.95
CA ASP A 169 37.98 -16.40 -51.27
C ASP A 169 36.61 -17.11 -51.39
N LYS A 170 36.32 -18.07 -50.51
CA LYS A 170 35.06 -18.83 -50.46
C LYS A 170 34.20 -18.55 -49.23
N SER A 171 34.55 -17.55 -48.45
CA SER A 171 33.85 -17.25 -47.19
C SER A 171 32.37 -16.87 -47.40
N GLN A 172 32.08 -16.20 -48.52
CA GLN A 172 30.73 -15.76 -48.84
C GLN A 172 29.81 -16.92 -49.26
N ASP A 173 30.35 -17.87 -50.05
CA ASP A 173 29.67 -19.08 -50.44
C ASP A 173 29.37 -19.97 -49.23
N ALA A 174 30.33 -20.07 -48.32
CA ALA A 174 30.18 -20.81 -47.08
C ALA A 174 29.13 -20.17 -46.15
N ASN A 175 29.09 -18.84 -46.06
CA ASN A 175 28.06 -18.15 -45.26
C ASN A 175 26.66 -18.42 -45.79
N ASN A 176 26.46 -18.37 -47.09
CA ASN A 176 25.14 -18.67 -47.72
C ASN A 176 24.67 -20.10 -47.42
N VAL A 177 25.61 -21.07 -47.46
CA VAL A 177 25.27 -22.46 -47.10
C VAL A 177 24.95 -22.61 -45.65
N LEU A 178 25.69 -21.94 -44.76
CA LEU A 178 25.49 -21.95 -43.32
C LEU A 178 24.13 -21.29 -42.93
N GLU A 179 23.76 -20.19 -43.56
CA GLU A 179 22.47 -19.55 -43.37
C GLU A 179 21.29 -20.49 -43.74
N SER A 180 21.46 -21.30 -44.81
CA SER A 180 20.45 -22.25 -45.26
C SER A 180 20.17 -23.39 -44.27
N VAL A 181 21.09 -23.69 -43.36
CA VAL A 181 20.99 -24.71 -42.30
C VAL A 181 20.76 -24.12 -40.91
N GLY A 182 20.37 -22.83 -40.84
CA GLY A 182 20.06 -22.16 -39.61
C GLY A 182 21.28 -21.95 -38.67
N PHE A 183 22.38 -21.48 -39.24
CA PHE A 183 23.61 -21.21 -38.49
C PHE A 183 23.45 -19.98 -37.59
N GLU A 184 23.73 -20.15 -36.30
CA GLU A 184 23.90 -19.07 -35.35
C GLU A 184 25.31 -19.05 -34.80
N SER A 185 26.02 -17.95 -35.03
CA SER A 185 27.40 -17.76 -34.53
C SER A 185 27.42 -17.66 -33.02
N ILE A 186 28.38 -18.34 -32.38
CA ILE A 186 28.64 -18.23 -30.94
C ILE A 186 29.85 -17.36 -30.70
N PRO A 187 29.88 -16.55 -29.60
CA PRO A 187 31.06 -15.83 -29.18
C PRO A 187 32.15 -16.85 -28.83
N LEU A 188 33.30 -16.70 -29.44
CA LEU A 188 34.43 -17.60 -29.18
C LEU A 188 35.13 -17.18 -27.87
N PRO A 189 35.44 -18.12 -26.99
CA PRO A 189 36.17 -17.83 -25.77
C PRO A 189 37.61 -17.39 -26.11
N ASN A 190 38.10 -16.40 -25.38
CA ASN A 190 39.48 -15.94 -25.52
C ASN A 190 40.42 -16.88 -24.74
N GLY A 191 41.50 -17.29 -25.37
CA GLY A 191 42.50 -18.11 -24.67
C GLY A 191 43.27 -19.07 -25.59
N LYS A 192 44.07 -19.95 -24.99
CA LYS A 192 44.83 -21.00 -25.65
C LYS A 192 44.66 -22.33 -24.91
N GLY A 193 44.76 -23.43 -25.63
CA GLY A 193 44.72 -24.77 -25.08
C GLY A 193 43.36 -25.45 -25.16
N SER A 194 43.21 -26.57 -24.46
CA SER A 194 42.02 -27.40 -24.46
C SER A 194 40.83 -26.69 -23.82
N PRO A 195 39.65 -26.62 -24.49
CA PRO A 195 38.43 -26.09 -23.89
C PRO A 195 38.04 -26.78 -22.56
N ALA A 196 38.34 -28.08 -22.41
CA ALA A 196 38.02 -28.84 -21.21
C ALA A 196 38.84 -28.40 -19.99
N ASP A 197 40.14 -28.14 -20.20
CA ASP A 197 41.03 -27.65 -19.14
C ASP A 197 40.63 -26.23 -18.72
N ARG A 198 40.32 -25.40 -19.71
CA ARG A 198 39.86 -24.02 -19.46
C ARG A 198 38.51 -23.99 -18.73
N LEU A 199 37.60 -24.87 -19.14
CA LEU A 199 36.30 -25.02 -18.47
C LEU A 199 36.46 -25.41 -16.99
N SER A 200 37.40 -26.31 -16.67
CA SER A 200 37.70 -26.67 -15.28
C SER A 200 38.21 -25.46 -14.48
N GLN A 201 39.09 -24.64 -15.09
CA GLN A 201 39.60 -23.41 -14.44
C GLN A 201 38.48 -22.38 -14.22
N VAL A 202 37.63 -22.17 -15.23
CA VAL A 202 36.51 -21.22 -15.15
C VAL A 202 35.49 -21.67 -14.08
N LYS A 203 35.17 -22.97 -14.00
CA LYS A 203 34.31 -23.52 -12.93
C LYS A 203 34.95 -23.36 -11.55
N GLY A 204 36.26 -23.54 -11.42
CA GLY A 204 36.94 -23.26 -10.16
C GLY A 204 36.86 -21.79 -9.77
N ARG A 205 37.14 -20.88 -10.71
CA ARG A 205 37.05 -19.44 -10.48
C ARG A 205 35.63 -19.02 -10.09
N LYS A 206 34.60 -19.53 -10.80
CA LYS A 206 33.18 -19.27 -10.45
C LYS A 206 32.84 -19.70 -9.02
N HIS A 207 33.35 -20.89 -8.62
CA HIS A 207 33.15 -21.38 -7.26
C HIS A 207 33.79 -20.47 -6.21
N ASP A 208 35.03 -20.02 -6.46
CA ASP A 208 35.74 -19.11 -5.55
C ASP A 208 35.01 -17.76 -5.41
N LEU A 209 34.59 -17.16 -6.56
CA LEU A 209 33.81 -15.92 -6.58
C LEU A 209 32.47 -16.06 -5.85
N THR A 210 31.78 -17.19 -6.04
CA THR A 210 30.50 -17.46 -5.37
C THR A 210 30.69 -17.62 -3.85
N SER A 211 31.77 -18.30 -3.43
CA SER A 211 32.09 -18.43 -2.01
C SER A 211 32.42 -17.10 -1.36
N GLU A 212 33.23 -16.24 -2.03
CA GLU A 212 33.52 -14.87 -1.54
C GLU A 212 32.26 -14.04 -1.40
N ARG A 213 31.33 -14.13 -2.39
CA ARG A 213 30.03 -13.46 -2.35
C ARG A 213 29.16 -13.92 -1.18
N GLU A 214 29.11 -15.24 -0.94
CA GLU A 214 28.33 -15.81 0.18
C GLU A 214 28.90 -15.41 1.54
N GLU A 215 30.23 -15.35 1.68
CA GLU A 215 30.89 -14.87 2.91
C GLU A 215 30.56 -13.41 3.18
N LEU A 216 30.59 -12.55 2.15
CA LEU A 216 30.23 -11.13 2.27
C LEU A 216 28.74 -10.94 2.57
N ALA A 217 27.85 -11.69 1.94
CA ALA A 217 26.43 -11.64 2.21
C ALA A 217 26.12 -12.00 3.68
N LYS A 218 26.80 -13.04 4.19
CA LYS A 218 26.69 -13.41 5.60
C LYS A 218 27.25 -12.33 6.54
N ALA A 219 28.35 -11.70 6.18
CA ALA A 219 28.91 -10.58 6.94
C ALA A 219 27.94 -9.38 6.99
N ILE A 220 27.20 -9.11 5.92
CA ILE A 220 26.14 -8.09 5.89
C ILE A 220 24.99 -8.48 6.82
N GLU A 221 24.52 -9.74 6.84
CA GLU A 221 23.50 -10.19 7.78
C GLU A 221 23.94 -10.03 9.25
N GLU A 222 25.18 -10.44 9.57
CA GLU A 222 25.75 -10.25 10.92
C GLU A 222 25.88 -8.75 11.28
N TRP A 223 26.20 -7.91 10.30
CA TRP A 223 26.24 -6.46 10.48
C TRP A 223 24.86 -5.87 10.78
N ILE A 224 23.81 -6.32 10.07
CA ILE A 224 22.42 -5.90 10.26
C ILE A 224 21.96 -6.23 11.67
N ASP A 225 22.20 -7.46 12.11
CA ASP A 225 21.83 -7.92 13.45
C ASP A 225 22.52 -7.10 14.56
N ALA A 226 23.76 -6.67 14.31
CA ALA A 226 24.55 -5.93 15.29
C ALA A 226 24.30 -4.43 15.30
N ASN A 227 24.02 -3.80 14.16
CA ASN A 227 24.03 -2.34 13.99
C ASN A 227 22.76 -1.78 13.31
N GLY A 228 21.83 -2.62 12.88
CA GLY A 228 20.63 -2.18 12.15
C GLY A 228 19.77 -1.20 12.96
N GLU A 229 19.57 -1.46 14.25
CA GLU A 229 18.82 -0.57 15.15
C GLU A 229 19.52 0.77 15.36
N ASP A 230 20.87 0.77 15.50
CA ASP A 230 21.65 2.00 15.65
C ASP A 230 21.61 2.85 14.37
N LEU A 231 21.64 2.21 13.20
CA LEU A 231 21.47 2.90 11.91
C LEU A 231 20.08 3.51 11.80
N ALA A 232 19.07 2.78 12.22
CA ALA A 232 17.70 3.22 12.26
C ALA A 232 17.49 4.50 13.06
N CYS A 233 17.90 4.43 14.33
CA CYS A 233 17.81 5.57 15.22
C CYS A 233 18.68 6.75 14.72
N GLY A 234 19.86 6.41 14.14
CA GLY A 234 20.78 7.40 13.56
C GLY A 234 20.17 8.12 12.37
N LEU A 235 19.44 7.42 11.52
CA LEU A 235 18.78 7.98 10.34
C LEU A 235 17.70 9.02 10.76
N GLU A 236 16.85 8.69 11.74
CA GLU A 236 15.84 9.62 12.25
C GLU A 236 16.46 10.89 12.85
N VAL A 237 17.56 10.74 13.61
CA VAL A 237 18.27 11.88 14.19
C VAL A 237 18.89 12.75 13.08
N LEU A 238 19.53 12.15 12.08
CA LEU A 238 20.12 12.88 10.97
C LEU A 238 19.07 13.60 10.10
N GLU A 239 17.93 12.98 9.85
CA GLU A 239 16.81 13.60 9.13
C GLU A 239 16.30 14.83 9.87
N ARG A 240 16.05 14.69 11.18
CA ARG A 240 15.60 15.80 12.02
C ARG A 240 16.62 16.92 12.09
N ASP A 241 17.90 16.60 12.31
CA ASP A 241 18.96 17.60 12.40
C ASP A 241 19.16 18.32 11.05
N HIS A 242 19.07 17.60 9.93
CA HIS A 242 19.13 18.19 8.59
C HIS A 242 17.94 19.15 8.35
N ASP A 243 16.72 18.76 8.72
CA ASP A 243 15.52 19.59 8.56
C ASP A 243 15.63 20.88 9.39
N VAL A 244 16.14 20.79 10.63
CA VAL A 244 16.37 21.95 11.49
C VAL A 244 17.42 22.91 10.90
N LEU A 245 18.53 22.36 10.39
CA LEU A 245 19.63 23.15 9.82
C LEU A 245 19.29 23.77 8.46
N THR A 246 18.35 23.19 7.73
CA THR A 246 17.87 23.72 6.45
C THR A 246 16.62 24.60 6.59
N ALA A 247 15.92 24.57 7.72
CA ALA A 247 14.71 25.38 7.95
C ALA A 247 14.90 26.89 7.72
N PRO A 248 16.09 27.52 7.96
CA PRO A 248 16.30 28.93 7.61
C PRO A 248 16.01 29.28 6.13
N THR A 249 16.13 28.33 5.21
CA THR A 249 15.85 28.55 3.77
C THR A 249 14.38 28.77 3.47
N ARG A 250 13.49 28.51 4.42
CA ARG A 250 12.03 28.71 4.31
C ARG A 250 11.56 29.99 5.00
N VAL A 251 12.47 30.72 5.65
CA VAL A 251 12.18 31.86 6.52
C VAL A 251 12.62 33.15 5.85
N ALA A 252 11.86 34.22 6.06
CA ALA A 252 12.22 35.56 5.61
C ALA A 252 13.33 36.13 6.51
N VAL A 253 14.45 36.53 5.93
CA VAL A 253 15.61 37.08 6.64
C VAL A 253 16.05 38.39 5.98
N SER A 254 16.29 39.40 6.82
CA SER A 254 16.94 40.66 6.43
C SER A 254 18.34 40.76 7.01
N ASP A 255 19.01 41.91 6.85
CA ASP A 255 20.34 42.12 7.45
C ASP A 255 20.34 42.02 8.97
N HIS A 256 19.24 42.37 9.64
CA HIS A 256 19.15 42.50 11.09
C HIS A 256 18.01 41.68 11.73
N ALA A 257 17.04 41.24 10.96
CA ALA A 257 15.84 40.60 11.49
C ALA A 257 15.45 39.35 10.71
N PHE A 258 14.63 38.50 11.34
CA PHE A 258 13.93 37.39 10.68
C PHE A 258 12.43 37.44 10.98
N VAL A 259 11.65 36.88 10.09
CA VAL A 259 10.22 36.63 10.25
C VAL A 259 9.94 35.16 9.90
N ILE A 260 9.33 34.45 10.86
CA ILE A 260 8.85 33.10 10.67
C ILE A 260 7.34 33.16 10.61
N ASP A 261 6.75 32.68 9.55
CA ASP A 261 5.32 32.52 9.39
C ASP A 261 4.94 31.04 9.36
N GLY A 262 3.77 30.70 9.88
CA GLY A 262 3.36 29.30 9.93
C GLY A 262 2.05 29.02 10.66
N TRP A 263 1.61 27.77 10.56
CA TRP A 263 0.38 27.29 11.16
C TRP A 263 0.66 26.54 12.46
N ILE A 264 -0.11 26.85 13.49
CA ILE A 264 -0.07 26.15 14.80
C ILE A 264 -1.46 25.71 15.22
N GLU A 265 -1.55 24.66 16.01
CA GLU A 265 -2.79 24.31 16.67
C GLU A 265 -3.17 25.36 17.70
N MET A 266 -4.40 25.86 17.67
CA MET A 266 -4.90 26.88 18.60
C MET A 266 -4.62 26.52 20.07
N ARG A 267 -4.73 25.24 20.44
CA ARG A 267 -4.49 24.76 21.80
C ARG A 267 -3.04 24.92 22.26
N ARG A 268 -2.10 24.95 21.31
CA ARG A 268 -0.66 25.04 21.58
C ARG A 268 -0.08 26.44 21.35
N SER A 269 -0.93 27.41 21.01
CA SER A 269 -0.53 28.80 20.74
C SER A 269 0.24 29.41 21.92
N ASP A 270 -0.27 29.26 23.15
CA ASP A 270 0.39 29.79 24.37
C ASP A 270 1.74 29.13 24.65
N GLU A 271 1.87 27.84 24.39
CA GLU A 271 3.10 27.06 24.54
C GLU A 271 4.17 27.53 23.56
N VAL A 272 3.81 27.68 22.29
CA VAL A 272 4.73 28.16 21.23
C VAL A 272 5.15 29.59 21.48
N THR A 273 4.21 30.48 21.84
CA THR A 273 4.50 31.89 22.14
C THR A 273 5.51 32.02 23.29
N LYS A 274 5.30 31.28 24.38
CA LYS A 274 6.25 31.28 25.52
C LYS A 274 7.63 30.76 25.15
N ALA A 275 7.71 29.73 24.32
CA ALA A 275 8.99 29.18 23.89
C ALA A 275 9.76 30.15 22.99
N LEU A 276 9.06 30.99 22.23
CA LEU A 276 9.68 31.99 21.36
C LEU A 276 10.02 33.32 22.03
N GLU A 277 9.48 33.62 23.22
CA GLU A 277 9.79 34.86 23.97
C GLU A 277 11.30 35.20 24.08
N PRO A 278 12.24 34.24 24.33
CA PRO A 278 13.66 34.56 24.40
C PRO A 278 14.30 34.96 23.08
N PHE A 279 13.69 34.56 21.97
CA PHE A 279 14.26 34.66 20.63
C PHE A 279 13.58 35.72 19.75
N CYS A 280 12.27 35.91 19.93
CA CYS A 280 11.47 36.84 19.13
C CYS A 280 11.18 38.14 19.85
N LEU A 281 11.24 39.26 19.15
CA LEU A 281 10.86 40.59 19.65
C LEU A 281 9.34 40.76 19.66
N TYR A 282 8.65 40.10 18.75
CA TYR A 282 7.21 40.18 18.57
C TYR A 282 6.69 38.83 18.06
N THR A 283 5.58 38.39 18.62
CA THR A 283 4.85 37.20 18.19
C THR A 283 3.39 37.56 18.13
N GLU A 284 2.75 37.28 17.01
CA GLU A 284 1.33 37.44 16.76
C GLU A 284 0.71 36.09 16.43
N SER A 285 -0.49 35.82 16.91
CA SER A 285 -1.21 34.60 16.65
C SER A 285 -2.66 34.94 16.40
N ASP A 286 -3.08 34.80 15.14
CA ASP A 286 -4.44 35.05 14.70
C ASP A 286 -5.21 33.76 14.43
N GLN A 287 -6.50 33.77 14.74
CA GLN A 287 -7.35 32.63 14.41
C GLN A 287 -7.66 32.64 12.91
N PHE A 288 -7.37 31.52 12.24
CA PHE A 288 -7.76 31.35 10.85
C PHE A 288 -9.27 31.25 10.72
N GLU A 289 -9.87 32.20 10.00
CA GLU A 289 -11.28 32.19 9.64
C GLU A 289 -11.46 31.73 8.18
N LEU A 290 -12.16 30.62 7.99
CA LEU A 290 -12.53 30.17 6.66
C LEU A 290 -13.61 31.10 6.10
N ILE A 291 -13.28 31.90 5.13
CA ILE A 291 -14.26 32.77 4.45
C ILE A 291 -15.14 31.89 3.57
N ALA A 292 -16.34 31.56 4.05
CA ALA A 292 -17.35 30.86 3.27
C ALA A 292 -17.80 31.74 2.11
N GLY A 293 -17.48 31.34 0.87
CA GLY A 293 -18.04 31.95 -0.34
C GLY A 293 -17.33 33.17 -0.87
N GLY A 294 -16.10 33.04 -1.26
CA GLY A 294 -15.39 34.01 -2.11
C GLY A 294 -15.91 34.10 -3.57
N GLY A 295 -17.22 34.25 -3.74
CA GLY A 295 -17.91 34.45 -5.02
C GLY A 295 -18.59 35.84 -5.06
N GLY A 296 -17.93 36.88 -4.55
CA GLY A 296 -18.39 38.26 -4.70
C GLY A 296 -17.75 38.91 -5.92
N HIS A 297 -18.54 39.30 -6.91
CA HIS A 297 -18.14 40.21 -7.98
C HIS A 297 -17.63 41.53 -7.38
N GLY A 298 -16.35 41.59 -7.08
CA GLY A 298 -15.65 42.81 -6.71
C GLY A 298 -14.32 42.80 -7.42
N HIS A 299 -14.17 43.73 -8.38
CA HIS A 299 -12.90 44.03 -9.02
C HIS A 299 -11.88 44.47 -7.97
N SER A 300 -11.01 43.55 -7.57
CA SER A 300 -9.70 43.89 -7.01
C SER A 300 -8.71 42.82 -7.46
N ASP A 301 -7.78 43.27 -8.31
CA ASP A 301 -6.70 42.51 -8.94
C ASP A 301 -5.61 42.09 -7.91
N HIS A 302 -5.93 41.27 -6.95
CA HIS A 302 -4.95 40.48 -6.19
C HIS A 302 -5.63 39.19 -5.77
N HIS A 303 -5.50 38.16 -6.60
CA HIS A 303 -5.77 36.75 -6.19
C HIS A 303 -4.68 36.31 -5.20
N HIS A 304 -4.77 36.72 -3.95
CA HIS A 304 -4.16 35.97 -2.89
C HIS A 304 -4.94 34.65 -2.78
N HIS A 305 -4.38 33.59 -3.32
CA HIS A 305 -4.81 32.24 -2.96
C HIS A 305 -4.60 32.14 -1.44
N GLN A 306 -5.69 32.18 -0.67
CA GLN A 306 -5.62 31.96 0.77
C GLN A 306 -5.07 30.55 0.97
N GLU A 307 -3.81 30.45 1.41
CA GLU A 307 -3.21 29.16 1.75
C GLU A 307 -4.01 28.50 2.85
N MET A 308 -4.50 27.30 2.55
CA MET A 308 -5.29 26.54 3.51
C MET A 308 -4.37 25.95 4.57
N PRO A 309 -4.71 26.05 5.87
CA PRO A 309 -3.91 25.46 6.92
C PRO A 309 -3.82 23.94 6.76
N PRO A 310 -2.72 23.33 7.16
CA PRO A 310 -2.58 21.88 7.19
C PRO A 310 -3.59 21.28 8.17
N ILE A 311 -4.03 20.05 7.88
CA ILE A 311 -5.07 19.40 8.66
C ILE A 311 -4.42 18.55 9.75
N SER A 312 -4.79 18.84 11.00
CA SER A 312 -4.55 17.98 12.15
C SER A 312 -5.87 17.34 12.58
N TYR A 313 -5.86 16.02 12.77
CA TYR A 313 -7.02 15.34 13.34
C TYR A 313 -7.18 15.69 14.81
N GLN A 314 -8.42 15.69 15.28
CA GLN A 314 -8.67 15.77 16.70
C GLN A 314 -8.07 14.53 17.40
N GLU A 315 -7.33 14.72 18.49
CA GLU A 315 -6.78 13.62 19.29
C GLU A 315 -7.91 12.76 19.88
N ARG A 316 -8.33 11.75 19.12
CA ARG A 316 -9.32 10.76 19.54
C ARG A 316 -8.69 9.38 19.51
N THR A 317 -8.35 8.87 20.67
CA THR A 317 -7.70 7.54 20.80
C THR A 317 -8.51 6.40 20.19
N THR A 318 -9.83 6.51 20.18
CA THR A 318 -10.75 5.46 19.68
C THR A 318 -10.87 5.45 18.15
N SER A 319 -10.97 6.62 17.50
CA SER A 319 -11.08 6.71 16.03
C SER A 319 -9.71 6.78 15.33
N LYS A 320 -8.62 6.96 16.07
CA LYS A 320 -7.27 7.05 15.52
C LYS A 320 -6.89 5.91 14.55
N PRO A 321 -7.28 4.64 14.76
CA PRO A 321 -7.01 3.58 13.79
C PRO A 321 -7.64 3.79 12.41
N MET A 322 -8.72 4.60 12.31
CA MET A 322 -9.38 4.92 11.04
C MET A 322 -8.68 6.05 10.27
N GLU A 323 -7.83 6.82 10.94
CA GLU A 323 -6.99 7.85 10.29
C GLU A 323 -6.08 7.24 9.23
N LEU A 324 -5.58 6.01 9.46
CA LEU A 324 -4.80 5.25 8.50
C LEU A 324 -5.53 5.05 7.16
N LEU A 325 -6.82 4.78 7.19
CA LEU A 325 -7.63 4.62 5.97
C LEU A 325 -7.90 5.96 5.31
N THR A 326 -8.14 7.00 6.12
CA THR A 326 -8.39 8.34 5.62
C THR A 326 -7.12 8.92 4.99
N ASP A 327 -5.95 8.71 5.60
CA ASP A 327 -4.66 9.13 5.08
C ASP A 327 -4.30 8.41 3.76
N ALA A 328 -4.69 7.13 3.62
CA ALA A 328 -4.47 6.37 2.39
C ALA A 328 -5.29 6.90 1.20
N VAL A 329 -6.48 7.46 1.45
CA VAL A 329 -7.36 8.04 0.40
C VAL A 329 -7.07 9.53 0.21
N GLY A 330 -6.73 10.24 1.28
CA GLY A 330 -6.52 11.68 1.33
C GLY A 330 -7.31 12.32 2.48
N ARG A 331 -6.65 13.22 3.20
CA ARG A 331 -7.28 13.96 4.30
C ARG A 331 -8.40 14.86 3.80
N PRO A 332 -9.50 14.99 4.56
CA PRO A 332 -10.57 15.95 4.21
C PRO A 332 -10.02 17.38 4.22
N ALA A 333 -10.52 18.26 3.38
CA ALA A 333 -10.11 19.68 3.38
C ALA A 333 -10.48 20.35 4.71
N TYR A 334 -9.73 21.42 5.06
CA TYR A 334 -9.95 22.16 6.30
C TYR A 334 -11.42 22.62 6.47
N GLY A 335 -11.96 22.47 7.67
CA GLY A 335 -13.34 22.80 8.02
C GLY A 335 -14.38 21.75 7.60
N ARG A 336 -14.02 20.71 6.86
CA ARG A 336 -14.94 19.61 6.49
C ARG A 336 -15.10 18.60 7.64
N ILE A 337 -16.13 17.78 7.53
CA ILE A 337 -16.39 16.74 8.54
C ILE A 337 -15.31 15.67 8.48
N ASP A 338 -14.80 15.32 9.66
CA ASP A 338 -13.89 14.19 9.85
C ASP A 338 -14.64 12.85 9.67
N PRO A 339 -14.32 12.04 8.64
CA PRO A 339 -14.99 10.78 8.37
C PRO A 339 -14.58 9.65 9.33
N THR A 340 -13.50 9.81 10.09
CA THR A 340 -12.92 8.73 10.92
C THR A 340 -13.91 8.17 11.95
N ILE A 341 -14.78 9.02 12.51
CA ILE A 341 -15.83 8.60 13.46
C ILE A 341 -16.84 7.68 12.79
N PHE A 342 -17.30 8.05 11.60
CA PHE A 342 -18.27 7.23 10.86
C PHE A 342 -17.63 5.90 10.46
N MET A 343 -16.38 5.93 10.00
CA MET A 343 -15.63 4.73 9.62
C MET A 343 -15.43 3.78 10.80
N MET A 344 -15.24 4.30 12.03
CA MET A 344 -15.09 3.48 13.23
C MET A 344 -16.33 2.59 13.50
N PHE A 345 -17.53 3.01 13.11
CA PHE A 345 -18.75 2.22 13.24
C PHE A 345 -19.05 1.40 11.99
N THR A 346 -18.89 2.00 10.81
CA THR A 346 -19.31 1.37 9.55
C THR A 346 -18.41 0.22 9.12
N TYR A 347 -17.07 0.32 9.31
CA TYR A 347 -16.16 -0.76 8.95
C TYR A 347 -16.39 -2.05 9.75
N PRO A 348 -16.43 -2.02 11.11
CA PRO A 348 -16.77 -3.23 11.88
C PRO A 348 -18.16 -3.78 11.56
N LEU A 349 -19.14 -2.90 11.29
CA LEU A 349 -20.49 -3.29 10.89
C LEU A 349 -20.46 -4.07 9.57
N PHE A 350 -19.87 -3.49 8.51
CA PHE A 350 -19.84 -4.13 7.19
C PHE A 350 -19.01 -5.40 7.18
N PHE A 351 -17.83 -5.38 7.78
CA PHE A 351 -17.00 -6.58 7.91
C PHE A 351 -17.70 -7.67 8.71
N GLY A 352 -18.37 -7.29 9.79
CA GLY A 352 -19.15 -8.20 10.60
C GLY A 352 -20.30 -8.83 9.81
N MET A 353 -21.11 -8.03 9.13
CA MET A 353 -22.22 -8.52 8.29
C MET A 353 -21.72 -9.45 7.17
N MET A 354 -20.58 -9.14 6.57
CA MET A 354 -20.03 -9.90 5.45
C MET A 354 -19.36 -11.20 5.91
N LEU A 355 -18.51 -11.14 6.92
CA LEU A 355 -17.68 -12.27 7.37
C LEU A 355 -18.31 -13.09 8.48
N GLY A 356 -19.05 -12.47 9.38
CA GLY A 356 -19.90 -13.00 10.44
C GLY A 356 -19.63 -14.42 10.94
N ASP A 357 -18.41 -14.66 11.50
CA ASP A 357 -17.99 -15.95 12.05
C ASP A 357 -17.15 -15.73 13.32
N MET A 358 -17.51 -16.39 14.41
CA MET A 358 -16.84 -16.17 15.69
C MET A 358 -15.37 -16.58 15.68
N ALA A 359 -15.02 -17.66 14.99
CA ALA A 359 -13.63 -18.13 14.94
C ALA A 359 -12.76 -17.16 14.14
N TYR A 360 -13.23 -16.71 12.98
CA TYR A 360 -12.51 -15.70 12.18
C TYR A 360 -12.39 -14.38 12.92
N GLY A 361 -13.43 -13.97 13.64
CA GLY A 361 -13.37 -12.79 14.49
C GLY A 361 -12.29 -12.89 15.56
N LEU A 362 -12.22 -14.02 16.27
CA LEU A 362 -11.19 -14.27 17.30
C LEU A 362 -9.78 -14.33 16.69
N ILE A 363 -9.60 -14.99 15.54
CA ILE A 363 -8.31 -15.03 14.84
C ILE A 363 -7.87 -13.63 14.44
N THR A 364 -8.76 -12.85 13.83
CA THR A 364 -8.45 -11.47 13.40
C THR A 364 -8.09 -10.58 14.58
N MET A 365 -8.82 -10.68 15.71
CA MET A 365 -8.47 -9.98 16.95
C MET A 365 -7.12 -10.44 17.50
N GLY A 366 -6.83 -11.75 17.46
CA GLY A 366 -5.56 -12.32 17.90
C GLY A 366 -4.37 -11.83 17.07
N VAL A 367 -4.51 -11.77 15.75
CA VAL A 367 -3.53 -11.17 14.84
C VAL A 367 -3.35 -9.69 15.14
N GLY A 368 -4.45 -8.93 15.28
CA GLY A 368 -4.40 -7.52 15.65
C GLY A 368 -3.65 -7.29 16.97
N TRP A 369 -3.95 -8.09 18.00
CA TRP A 369 -3.26 -8.03 19.28
C TRP A 369 -1.76 -8.37 19.16
N MET A 370 -1.41 -9.38 18.36
CA MET A 370 -0.02 -9.78 18.11
C MET A 370 0.76 -8.64 17.44
N VAL A 371 0.17 -8.00 16.42
CA VAL A 371 0.75 -6.84 15.72
C VAL A 371 0.97 -5.69 16.70
N ILE A 372 -0.03 -5.33 17.53
CA ILE A 372 0.10 -4.26 18.54
C ILE A 372 1.25 -4.56 19.51
N ARG A 373 1.37 -5.82 19.94
CA ARG A 373 2.40 -6.22 20.91
C ARG A 373 3.82 -6.18 20.34
N ASN A 374 3.98 -6.56 19.07
CA ASN A 374 5.30 -6.67 18.43
C ASN A 374 5.76 -5.36 17.77
N SER A 375 4.87 -4.42 17.54
CA SER A 375 5.16 -3.18 16.80
C SER A 375 4.93 -1.93 17.66
N ALA A 376 5.42 -1.95 18.89
CA ALA A 376 5.20 -0.88 19.87
C ALA A 376 5.78 0.48 19.45
N THR A 377 6.76 0.51 18.56
CA THR A 377 7.45 1.72 18.06
C THR A 377 6.99 2.16 16.69
N ASN A 378 6.40 1.28 15.90
CA ASN A 378 5.86 1.61 14.59
C ASN A 378 4.38 1.99 14.71
N ASP A 379 4.09 3.29 14.73
CA ASP A 379 2.73 3.83 14.87
C ASP A 379 1.78 3.31 13.78
N LEU A 380 2.25 3.14 12.55
CA LEU A 380 1.45 2.65 11.44
C LEU A 380 0.99 1.21 11.67
N LEU A 381 1.91 0.32 12.04
CA LEU A 381 1.60 -1.07 12.35
C LEU A 381 0.73 -1.19 13.60
N MET A 382 1.00 -0.39 14.62
CA MET A 382 0.17 -0.35 15.83
C MET A 382 -1.27 0.08 15.52
N LEU A 383 -1.47 1.10 14.67
CA LEU A 383 -2.79 1.53 14.23
C LEU A 383 -3.47 0.46 13.37
N GLY A 384 -2.73 -0.20 12.47
CA GLY A 384 -3.22 -1.34 11.70
C GLY A 384 -3.67 -2.50 12.59
N GLY A 385 -2.91 -2.83 13.64
CA GLY A 385 -3.30 -3.84 14.63
C GLY A 385 -4.57 -3.48 15.39
N LYS A 386 -4.74 -2.22 15.78
CA LYS A 386 -5.99 -1.73 16.40
C LYS A 386 -7.17 -1.79 15.43
N PHE A 387 -6.96 -1.44 14.16
CA PHE A 387 -7.97 -1.57 13.11
C PHE A 387 -8.42 -3.03 12.94
N LEU A 388 -7.48 -3.99 12.85
CA LEU A 388 -7.79 -5.42 12.80
C LEU A 388 -8.61 -5.87 14.03
N THR A 389 -8.31 -5.33 15.21
CA THR A 389 -9.06 -5.66 16.42
C THR A 389 -10.51 -5.17 16.32
N TYR A 390 -10.77 -3.98 15.76
CA TYR A 390 -12.11 -3.45 15.59
C TYR A 390 -12.94 -4.25 14.59
N ILE A 391 -12.39 -4.56 13.42
CA ILE A 391 -13.11 -5.39 12.43
C ILE A 391 -13.30 -6.82 12.94
N GLY A 392 -12.32 -7.38 13.65
CA GLY A 392 -12.43 -8.69 14.28
C GLY A 392 -13.54 -8.73 15.35
N LEU A 393 -13.69 -7.68 16.14
CA LEU A 393 -14.78 -7.54 17.10
C LEU A 393 -16.15 -7.51 16.39
N GLY A 394 -16.28 -6.73 15.31
CA GLY A 394 -17.49 -6.72 14.49
C GLY A 394 -17.81 -8.11 13.93
N THR A 395 -16.80 -8.80 13.38
CA THR A 395 -16.93 -10.17 12.86
C THR A 395 -17.37 -11.17 13.95
N LEU A 396 -16.81 -11.04 15.17
CA LEU A 396 -17.19 -11.88 16.32
C LEU A 396 -18.65 -11.66 16.73
N ILE A 397 -19.10 -10.39 16.81
CA ILE A 397 -20.47 -10.04 17.19
C ILE A 397 -21.46 -10.61 16.17
N PHE A 398 -21.20 -10.41 14.87
CA PHE A 398 -22.08 -10.94 13.82
C PHE A 398 -22.00 -12.46 13.72
N GLY A 399 -20.83 -13.07 13.98
CA GLY A 399 -20.68 -14.51 14.09
C GLY A 399 -21.56 -15.11 15.20
N TYR A 400 -21.67 -14.39 16.31
CA TYR A 400 -22.60 -14.76 17.38
C TYR A 400 -24.06 -14.60 16.95
N ILE A 401 -24.40 -13.51 16.25
CA ILE A 401 -25.76 -13.28 15.72
C ILE A 401 -26.14 -14.36 14.70
N TYR A 402 -25.20 -14.76 13.85
CA TYR A 402 -25.42 -15.78 12.81
C TYR A 402 -25.31 -17.22 13.34
N ALA A 403 -24.82 -17.39 14.57
CA ALA A 403 -24.49 -18.68 15.16
C ALA A 403 -23.54 -19.51 14.29
N GLU A 404 -22.46 -18.87 13.81
CA GLU A 404 -21.43 -19.51 13.00
C GLU A 404 -20.07 -19.53 13.71
N PHE A 405 -19.37 -20.65 13.61
CA PHE A 405 -18.03 -20.82 14.14
C PHE A 405 -17.19 -21.69 13.19
N ALA A 406 -16.08 -21.16 12.70
CA ALA A 406 -15.14 -21.81 11.77
C ALA A 406 -15.81 -22.37 10.50
N GLY A 407 -16.79 -21.65 9.96
CA GLY A 407 -17.54 -22.02 8.77
C GLY A 407 -18.67 -23.03 9.02
N TRP A 408 -18.91 -23.39 10.28
CA TRP A 408 -19.98 -24.31 10.65
C TRP A 408 -21.10 -23.56 11.40
N GLU A 409 -22.34 -23.85 11.02
CA GLU A 409 -23.50 -23.40 11.79
C GLU A 409 -23.57 -24.14 13.13
N ILE A 410 -23.83 -23.44 14.24
CA ILE A 410 -23.93 -24.04 15.58
C ILE A 410 -25.22 -24.86 15.71
N PHE A 411 -26.27 -24.42 15.04
CA PHE A 411 -27.58 -25.07 15.05
C PHE A 411 -27.87 -25.65 13.67
N LEU A 412 -27.60 -26.91 13.48
CA LEU A 412 -27.84 -27.64 12.24
C LEU A 412 -28.84 -28.77 12.48
N TYR A 413 -30.09 -28.54 12.10
CA TYR A 413 -31.18 -29.49 12.26
C TYR A 413 -31.84 -29.81 10.91
N ASP A 414 -32.05 -31.10 10.64
CA ASP A 414 -32.83 -31.55 9.51
C ASP A 414 -34.26 -31.85 9.91
N LYS A 415 -35.24 -31.52 9.04
CA LYS A 415 -36.63 -31.94 9.23
C LYS A 415 -36.73 -33.44 9.03
N LEU A 416 -37.28 -34.12 10.02
CA LEU A 416 -37.54 -35.56 9.92
C LEU A 416 -38.58 -35.84 8.84
N THR A 417 -38.32 -36.84 7.99
CA THR A 417 -39.22 -37.26 6.90
C THR A 417 -39.65 -38.69 7.08
N TYR A 418 -40.85 -39.01 6.66
CA TYR A 418 -41.30 -40.38 6.51
C TYR A 418 -40.67 -41.01 5.26
N PRO A 419 -40.72 -42.36 5.12
CA PRO A 419 -40.19 -43.05 3.92
C PRO A 419 -40.83 -42.65 2.59
N ASP A 420 -42.01 -42.06 2.62
CA ASP A 420 -42.72 -41.50 1.48
C ASP A 420 -42.30 -40.08 1.10
N GLY A 421 -41.32 -39.49 1.84
CA GLY A 421 -40.80 -38.14 1.62
C GLY A 421 -41.63 -37.03 2.26
N SER A 422 -42.72 -37.34 2.97
CA SER A 422 -43.52 -36.36 3.72
C SER A 422 -42.83 -35.98 5.05
N TYR A 423 -42.95 -34.71 5.49
CA TYR A 423 -42.35 -34.26 6.74
C TYR A 423 -43.13 -34.76 7.96
N MET A 424 -42.41 -35.26 8.96
CA MET A 424 -42.97 -35.67 10.23
C MET A 424 -43.45 -34.45 11.03
N LYS A 425 -44.66 -34.58 11.64
CA LYS A 425 -45.23 -33.55 12.50
C LYS A 425 -45.61 -34.17 13.83
N ASP A 426 -45.53 -33.34 14.90
CA ASP A 426 -45.98 -33.70 16.22
C ASP A 426 -47.52 -33.69 16.31
N SER A 427 -48.04 -34.00 17.49
CA SER A 427 -49.50 -34.01 17.76
C SER A 427 -50.16 -32.62 17.69
N ALA A 428 -49.37 -31.54 17.73
CA ALA A 428 -49.78 -30.16 17.59
C ALA A 428 -49.64 -29.62 16.16
N GLY A 429 -49.09 -30.43 15.23
CA GLY A 429 -48.92 -30.06 13.83
C GLY A 429 -47.57 -29.40 13.50
N HIS A 430 -46.64 -29.27 14.45
CA HIS A 430 -45.31 -28.70 14.22
C HIS A 430 -44.37 -29.74 13.60
N TYR A 431 -43.43 -29.27 12.78
CA TYR A 431 -42.42 -30.15 12.19
C TYR A 431 -41.48 -30.72 13.27
N MET A 432 -41.16 -32.00 13.13
CA MET A 432 -40.20 -32.66 13.99
C MET A 432 -38.77 -32.52 13.33
N TYR A 433 -37.80 -32.31 14.17
CA TYR A 433 -36.41 -32.10 13.72
C TYR A 433 -35.47 -33.20 14.26
N SER A 434 -34.37 -33.43 13.58
CA SER A 434 -33.28 -34.30 14.03
C SER A 434 -32.59 -33.74 15.27
N GLU A 435 -31.72 -34.53 15.90
CA GLU A 435 -30.74 -33.99 16.84
C GLU A 435 -29.80 -33.02 16.12
N ASN A 436 -29.17 -32.10 16.88
CA ASN A 436 -28.21 -31.16 16.30
C ASN A 436 -27.01 -31.90 15.73
N LEU A 437 -26.84 -31.83 14.41
CA LEU A 437 -25.80 -32.52 13.64
C LEU A 437 -24.51 -31.70 13.49
N SER A 438 -24.47 -30.50 14.07
CA SER A 438 -23.31 -29.62 13.93
C SER A 438 -22.08 -30.15 14.69
N PRO A 439 -20.88 -30.16 14.08
CA PRO A 439 -19.65 -30.51 14.77
C PRO A 439 -19.29 -29.52 15.90
N VAL A 440 -19.87 -28.31 15.87
CA VAL A 440 -19.67 -27.25 16.87
C VAL A 440 -20.91 -27.06 17.78
N ALA A 441 -21.80 -28.06 17.84
CA ALA A 441 -23.03 -28.03 18.64
C ALA A 441 -22.79 -27.74 20.14
N PHE A 442 -21.61 -28.04 20.68
CA PHE A 442 -21.25 -27.73 22.06
C PHE A 442 -21.25 -26.22 22.37
N LEU A 443 -21.13 -25.36 21.36
CA LEU A 443 -21.23 -23.90 21.50
C LEU A 443 -22.68 -23.42 21.64
N ALA A 444 -23.68 -24.25 21.41
CA ALA A 444 -25.10 -23.90 21.60
C ALA A 444 -25.38 -23.39 23.02
N ASN A 445 -24.63 -23.87 24.01
CA ASN A 445 -24.72 -23.43 25.41
C ASN A 445 -24.33 -21.95 25.64
N LEU A 446 -23.70 -21.29 24.67
CA LEU A 446 -23.40 -19.85 24.74
C LEU A 446 -24.64 -18.97 24.52
N TYR A 447 -25.73 -19.55 24.03
CA TYR A 447 -26.94 -18.82 23.75
C TYR A 447 -27.88 -18.80 24.95
N PRO A 448 -28.44 -17.61 25.31
CA PRO A 448 -29.23 -17.44 26.54
C PRO A 448 -30.62 -18.04 26.45
N PHE A 449 -31.04 -18.51 25.27
CA PHE A 449 -32.36 -19.10 25.05
C PHE A 449 -32.24 -20.60 24.84
N ASN A 450 -33.26 -21.35 25.29
CA ASN A 450 -33.35 -22.77 24.94
C ASN A 450 -33.87 -22.86 23.49
N LEU A 451 -32.96 -22.98 22.55
CA LEU A 451 -33.24 -23.02 21.12
C LEU A 451 -33.42 -24.48 20.67
N ASP A 452 -34.61 -25.03 20.97
CA ASP A 452 -34.92 -26.45 20.69
C ASP A 452 -34.73 -26.86 19.22
N HIS A 453 -34.82 -25.90 18.29
CA HIS A 453 -34.69 -26.15 16.83
C HIS A 453 -33.77 -25.15 16.13
N GLY A 454 -32.86 -24.50 16.85
CA GLY A 454 -31.94 -23.52 16.30
C GLY A 454 -32.53 -22.15 15.95
N TYR A 455 -33.77 -21.93 16.29
CA TYR A 455 -34.51 -20.68 16.04
C TYR A 455 -34.85 -19.99 17.34
N GLY A 456 -34.38 -18.78 17.50
CA GLY A 456 -34.77 -17.89 18.61
C GLY A 456 -36.02 -17.06 18.32
N PRO A 457 -36.30 -16.11 19.22
CA PRO A 457 -37.40 -15.17 19.00
C PRO A 457 -37.22 -14.42 17.67
N VAL A 458 -38.29 -14.34 16.91
CA VAL A 458 -38.33 -13.60 15.63
C VAL A 458 -38.99 -12.26 15.89
N ALA A 459 -38.35 -11.17 15.48
CA ALA A 459 -38.89 -9.82 15.49
C ALA A 459 -39.15 -9.37 14.06
N ASP A 460 -40.42 -9.09 13.74
CA ASP A 460 -40.79 -8.44 12.48
C ASP A 460 -40.73 -6.92 12.66
N LEU A 461 -39.81 -6.27 11.97
CA LEU A 461 -39.68 -4.82 11.97
C LEU A 461 -40.58 -4.15 10.92
N GLY A 462 -41.31 -4.93 10.15
CA GLY A 462 -42.01 -4.45 8.96
C GLY A 462 -41.08 -4.10 7.82
N TYR A 463 -41.62 -3.52 6.77
CA TYR A 463 -40.84 -3.08 5.59
C TYR A 463 -40.01 -4.19 4.91
N GLY A 464 -40.43 -5.44 5.00
CA GLY A 464 -39.71 -6.60 4.45
C GLY A 464 -38.50 -7.03 5.25
N ILE A 465 -38.34 -6.61 6.49
CA ILE A 465 -37.22 -6.99 7.36
C ILE A 465 -37.74 -7.83 8.52
N THR A 466 -37.37 -9.08 8.55
CA THR A 466 -37.61 -10.00 9.67
C THR A 466 -36.29 -10.31 10.37
N LEU A 467 -36.16 -9.94 11.63
CA LEU A 467 -34.97 -10.24 12.43
C LEU A 467 -35.19 -11.51 13.23
N SER A 468 -34.36 -12.49 13.00
CA SER A 468 -34.33 -13.76 13.75
C SER A 468 -33.04 -13.83 14.57
N PHE A 469 -33.12 -14.52 15.72
CA PHE A 469 -31.93 -14.79 16.51
C PHE A 469 -31.96 -16.26 16.99
N PRO A 470 -30.96 -17.07 16.62
CA PRO A 470 -29.88 -16.80 15.65
C PRO A 470 -30.38 -16.50 14.24
N PHE A 471 -29.56 -15.83 13.45
CA PHE A 471 -29.91 -15.40 12.10
C PHE A 471 -29.19 -16.27 11.05
N HIS A 472 -29.91 -17.19 10.41
CA HIS A 472 -29.33 -18.10 9.41
C HIS A 472 -29.11 -17.40 8.06
N ARG A 473 -27.90 -16.90 7.85
CA ARG A 473 -27.56 -16.13 6.64
C ARG A 473 -27.51 -16.97 5.36
N VAL A 474 -27.24 -18.28 5.43
CA VAL A 474 -27.04 -19.15 4.25
C VAL A 474 -28.29 -20.01 3.96
N GLY A 475 -29.35 -19.86 4.68
CA GLY A 475 -30.53 -20.70 4.52
C GLY A 475 -31.80 -19.91 4.59
N THR A 476 -32.56 -20.12 5.67
CA THR A 476 -33.94 -19.65 5.84
C THR A 476 -34.08 -18.13 5.80
N HIS A 477 -33.04 -17.36 6.21
CA HIS A 477 -33.10 -15.91 6.32
C HIS A 477 -32.22 -15.18 5.32
N LEU A 478 -31.81 -15.84 4.22
CA LEU A 478 -30.99 -15.22 3.17
C LEU A 478 -31.67 -14.00 2.54
N GLU A 479 -32.98 -14.10 2.30
CA GLU A 479 -33.78 -12.99 1.72
C GLU A 479 -33.80 -11.78 2.67
N ASP A 480 -34.02 -12.03 3.96
CA ASP A 480 -34.01 -10.98 5.00
C ASP A 480 -32.64 -10.30 5.10
N LEU A 481 -31.53 -11.08 4.97
CA LEU A 481 -30.18 -10.54 4.98
C LEU A 481 -29.93 -9.64 3.76
N ILE A 482 -30.38 -10.06 2.58
CA ILE A 482 -30.25 -9.27 1.35
C ILE A 482 -30.98 -7.93 1.52
N VAL A 483 -32.22 -7.97 2.00
CA VAL A 483 -33.02 -6.76 2.24
C VAL A 483 -32.33 -5.87 3.28
N LEU A 484 -31.88 -6.43 4.40
CA LEU A 484 -31.17 -5.70 5.45
C LEU A 484 -29.89 -5.03 4.91
N THR A 485 -29.09 -5.76 4.12
CA THR A 485 -27.85 -5.19 3.54
C THR A 485 -28.14 -4.07 2.55
N ILE A 486 -29.22 -4.17 1.77
CA ILE A 486 -29.66 -3.09 0.87
C ILE A 486 -30.03 -1.83 1.68
N TYR A 487 -30.77 -1.97 2.78
CA TYR A 487 -31.10 -0.83 3.65
C TYR A 487 -29.85 -0.20 4.25
N VAL A 488 -28.95 -1.01 4.82
CA VAL A 488 -27.72 -0.52 5.44
C VAL A 488 -26.87 0.21 4.38
N GLY A 489 -26.73 -0.36 3.18
CA GLY A 489 -26.03 0.28 2.07
C GLY A 489 -26.70 1.59 1.61
N PHE A 490 -28.02 1.59 1.48
CA PHE A 490 -28.80 2.77 1.12
C PHE A 490 -28.56 3.92 2.11
N PHE A 491 -28.71 3.66 3.41
CA PHE A 491 -28.53 4.68 4.44
C PHE A 491 -27.07 5.16 4.51
N HIS A 492 -26.09 4.27 4.31
CA HIS A 492 -24.68 4.64 4.29
C HIS A 492 -24.35 5.58 3.12
N ILE A 493 -24.82 5.26 1.91
CA ILE A 493 -24.60 6.12 0.72
C ILE A 493 -25.33 7.44 0.90
N LEU A 494 -26.59 7.42 1.39
CA LEU A 494 -27.37 8.63 1.63
C LEU A 494 -26.69 9.55 2.67
N MET A 495 -26.12 8.96 3.73
CA MET A 495 -25.35 9.71 4.73
C MET A 495 -24.11 10.36 4.11
N GLY A 496 -23.35 9.64 3.27
CA GLY A 496 -22.20 10.19 2.56
C GLY A 496 -22.57 11.35 1.63
N LEU A 497 -23.68 11.20 0.88
CA LEU A 497 -24.20 12.26 0.02
C LEU A 497 -24.67 13.47 0.85
N ALA A 498 -25.33 13.25 1.99
CA ALA A 498 -25.79 14.31 2.88
C ALA A 498 -24.62 15.11 3.50
N ILE A 499 -23.53 14.43 3.87
CA ILE A 499 -22.30 15.08 4.34
C ILE A 499 -21.71 15.92 3.21
N GLY A 500 -21.59 15.37 1.99
CA GLY A 500 -21.11 16.11 0.83
C GLY A 500 -22.01 17.29 0.46
N PHE A 501 -23.32 17.15 0.57
CA PHE A 501 -24.28 18.24 0.35
C PHE A 501 -24.06 19.39 1.35
N ARG A 502 -23.91 19.05 2.64
CA ARG A 502 -23.59 20.04 3.67
C ARG A 502 -22.28 20.75 3.41
N ASP A 503 -21.26 20.02 2.99
CA ASP A 503 -19.93 20.58 2.73
C ASP A 503 -19.97 21.58 1.56
N ILE A 504 -20.66 21.26 0.48
CA ILE A 504 -20.83 22.18 -0.64
C ILE A 504 -21.68 23.40 -0.26
N LEU A 505 -22.71 23.17 0.55
CA LEU A 505 -23.58 24.24 1.04
C LEU A 505 -22.80 25.31 1.84
N LEU A 506 -21.83 24.87 2.66
CA LEU A 506 -21.09 25.74 3.58
C LEU A 506 -19.76 26.23 3.00
N TYR A 507 -19.01 25.37 2.29
CA TYR A 507 -17.62 25.61 1.89
C TYR A 507 -17.40 25.61 0.38
N GLY A 508 -18.41 25.22 -0.41
CA GLY A 508 -18.32 25.17 -1.87
C GLY A 508 -17.74 23.85 -2.41
N ASN A 509 -17.77 23.75 -3.76
CA ASN A 509 -17.41 22.55 -4.49
C ASN A 509 -15.95 22.49 -5.00
N GLY A 510 -15.12 23.45 -4.63
CA GLY A 510 -13.74 23.54 -5.14
C GLY A 510 -13.61 24.14 -6.54
N HIS A 511 -14.71 24.28 -7.29
CA HIS A 511 -14.78 24.94 -8.60
C HIS A 511 -15.40 26.34 -8.54
N GLY A 512 -15.49 26.91 -7.34
CA GLY A 512 -16.03 28.26 -7.09
C GLY A 512 -17.54 28.34 -6.89
N GLY A 513 -18.25 27.19 -6.89
CA GLY A 513 -19.69 27.14 -6.60
C GLY A 513 -19.97 26.92 -5.13
N VAL A 514 -20.78 27.77 -4.51
CA VAL A 514 -21.21 27.70 -3.10
C VAL A 514 -22.71 27.87 -2.99
N GLY A 515 -23.29 27.30 -1.96
CA GLY A 515 -24.69 27.50 -1.59
C GLY A 515 -25.64 26.42 -2.06
N LEU A 516 -26.94 26.65 -1.76
CA LEU A 516 -27.98 25.63 -1.91
C LEU A 516 -28.14 25.11 -3.35
N VAL A 517 -28.05 25.99 -4.33
CA VAL A 517 -28.22 25.63 -5.74
C VAL A 517 -27.11 24.69 -6.18
N CYS A 518 -25.86 25.03 -5.88
CA CYS A 518 -24.70 24.21 -6.21
C CYS A 518 -24.76 22.84 -5.47
N ALA A 519 -25.02 22.86 -4.17
CA ALA A 519 -25.17 21.64 -3.38
C ALA A 519 -26.30 20.73 -3.91
N PHE A 520 -27.41 21.30 -4.36
CA PHE A 520 -28.52 20.56 -4.93
C PHE A 520 -28.13 19.88 -6.23
N PHE A 521 -27.54 20.60 -7.20
CA PHE A 521 -27.17 20.01 -8.47
C PHE A 521 -26.04 18.97 -8.36
N GLU A 522 -25.07 19.16 -7.45
CA GLU A 522 -23.95 18.22 -7.32
C GLU A 522 -24.24 16.98 -6.44
N LYS A 523 -24.99 17.15 -5.35
CA LYS A 523 -25.27 16.05 -4.40
C LYS A 523 -26.77 15.80 -4.21
N GLY A 524 -27.60 16.86 -4.21
CA GLY A 524 -29.03 16.73 -4.00
C GLY A 524 -29.73 15.93 -5.10
N THR A 525 -29.31 16.06 -6.35
CA THR A 525 -29.84 15.26 -7.48
C THR A 525 -29.52 13.78 -7.32
N TRP A 526 -28.31 13.42 -6.85
CA TRP A 526 -27.95 12.03 -6.52
C TRP A 526 -28.74 11.50 -5.34
N MET A 527 -28.98 12.34 -4.31
CA MET A 527 -29.85 11.95 -3.17
C MET A 527 -31.28 11.70 -3.64
N ALA A 528 -31.81 12.58 -4.50
CA ALA A 528 -33.15 12.42 -5.06
C ALA A 528 -33.25 11.17 -5.93
N LEU A 529 -32.23 10.90 -6.77
CA LEU A 529 -32.14 9.68 -7.58
C LEU A 529 -32.14 8.43 -6.71
N LEU A 530 -31.34 8.42 -5.65
CA LEU A 530 -31.24 7.28 -4.72
C LEU A 530 -32.56 7.05 -3.98
N ILE A 531 -33.20 8.10 -3.47
CA ILE A 531 -34.48 8.02 -2.75
C ILE A 531 -35.59 7.58 -3.71
N GLY A 532 -35.68 8.18 -4.89
CA GLY A 532 -36.68 7.82 -5.89
C GLY A 532 -36.50 6.39 -6.38
N GLY A 533 -35.26 5.97 -6.62
CA GLY A 533 -34.92 4.60 -7.00
C GLY A 533 -35.28 3.59 -5.90
N TRP A 534 -35.03 3.94 -4.63
CA TRP A 534 -35.42 3.11 -3.50
C TRP A 534 -36.95 3.01 -3.37
N MET A 535 -37.68 4.13 -3.48
CA MET A 535 -39.14 4.12 -3.44
C MET A 535 -39.74 3.24 -4.54
N PHE A 536 -39.21 3.36 -5.76
CA PHE A 536 -39.63 2.54 -6.88
C PHE A 536 -39.36 1.04 -6.65
N ALA A 537 -38.10 0.71 -6.26
CA ALA A 537 -37.70 -0.66 -6.03
C ALA A 537 -38.48 -1.30 -4.86
N TYR A 538 -38.68 -0.54 -3.78
CA TYR A 538 -39.44 -1.03 -2.63
C TYR A 538 -40.92 -1.26 -2.95
N GLY A 539 -41.56 -0.35 -3.71
CA GLY A 539 -42.93 -0.55 -4.19
C GLY A 539 -43.04 -1.78 -5.10
N PHE A 540 -42.10 -1.94 -6.04
CA PHE A 540 -42.07 -3.07 -6.97
C PHE A 540 -41.86 -4.42 -6.26
N LEU A 541 -40.90 -4.48 -5.35
CA LEU A 541 -40.63 -5.70 -4.56
C LEU A 541 -41.74 -5.98 -3.56
N GLY A 542 -42.27 -4.95 -2.92
CA GLY A 542 -43.34 -5.07 -1.93
C GLY A 542 -44.62 -5.66 -2.52
N ASP A 543 -44.99 -5.26 -3.73
CA ASP A 543 -46.12 -5.84 -4.47
C ASP A 543 -45.86 -7.30 -4.83
N ASN A 544 -44.68 -7.60 -5.41
CA ASN A 544 -44.34 -8.94 -5.81
C ASN A 544 -44.17 -9.94 -4.66
N GLN A 545 -43.67 -9.49 -3.51
CA GLN A 545 -43.46 -10.32 -2.32
C GLN A 545 -44.65 -10.31 -1.35
N GLY A 546 -45.67 -9.48 -1.63
CA GLY A 546 -46.84 -9.37 -0.79
C GLY A 546 -46.63 -8.59 0.54
N TRP A 547 -45.57 -7.78 0.62
CA TRP A 547 -45.31 -6.91 1.78
C TRP A 547 -46.20 -5.67 1.81
N LEU A 548 -46.63 -5.23 0.62
CA LEU A 548 -47.50 -4.08 0.40
C LEU A 548 -48.75 -4.48 -0.37
N GLY A 549 -49.87 -3.77 -0.08
CA GLY A 549 -51.04 -3.87 -0.95
C GLY A 549 -50.80 -3.16 -2.29
N ALA A 550 -51.53 -3.58 -3.33
CA ALA A 550 -51.35 -3.02 -4.68
C ALA A 550 -51.52 -1.48 -4.73
N GLU A 551 -52.43 -0.90 -3.96
CA GLU A 551 -52.61 0.55 -3.87
C GLU A 551 -51.41 1.24 -3.21
N GLU A 552 -50.83 0.64 -2.15
CA GLU A 552 -49.67 1.16 -1.46
C GLU A 552 -48.42 1.07 -2.30
N ALA A 553 -48.24 -0.02 -3.03
CA ALA A 553 -47.17 -0.22 -3.98
C ALA A 553 -47.20 0.82 -5.10
N GLU A 554 -48.35 1.06 -5.73
CA GLU A 554 -48.53 2.07 -6.78
C GLU A 554 -48.27 3.49 -6.25
N ALA A 555 -48.70 3.78 -5.01
CA ALA A 555 -48.46 5.08 -4.35
C ALA A 555 -46.96 5.37 -4.12
N LEU A 556 -46.10 4.35 -4.09
CA LEU A 556 -44.65 4.51 -3.99
C LEU A 556 -43.96 4.46 -5.36
N MET A 557 -44.37 3.54 -6.25
CA MET A 557 -43.73 3.33 -7.55
C MET A 557 -43.90 4.54 -8.48
N VAL A 558 -45.11 5.11 -8.56
CA VAL A 558 -45.36 6.22 -9.48
C VAL A 558 -44.57 7.47 -9.13
N PRO A 559 -44.57 7.99 -7.90
CA PRO A 559 -43.75 9.14 -7.56
C PRO A 559 -42.26 8.79 -7.56
N GLY A 560 -41.85 7.56 -7.18
CA GLY A 560 -40.49 7.09 -7.24
C GLY A 560 -39.93 7.14 -8.67
N ALA A 561 -40.65 6.59 -9.64
CA ALA A 561 -40.28 6.66 -11.05
C ALA A 561 -40.20 8.11 -11.57
N GLY A 562 -41.13 8.97 -11.15
CA GLY A 562 -41.11 10.40 -11.48
C GLY A 562 -39.87 11.12 -10.95
N ILE A 563 -39.48 10.88 -9.70
CA ILE A 563 -38.27 11.43 -9.08
C ILE A 563 -37.03 10.96 -9.81
N VAL A 564 -36.93 9.67 -10.12
CA VAL A 564 -35.79 9.09 -10.88
C VAL A 564 -35.66 9.78 -12.23
N LEU A 565 -36.76 9.90 -12.99
CA LEU A 565 -36.74 10.50 -14.32
C LEU A 565 -36.27 11.97 -14.26
N VAL A 566 -36.84 12.76 -13.34
CA VAL A 566 -36.45 14.17 -13.14
C VAL A 566 -34.97 14.25 -12.73
N SER A 567 -34.53 13.41 -11.78
CA SER A 567 -33.13 13.41 -11.31
C SER A 567 -32.16 13.08 -12.43
N VAL A 568 -32.48 12.09 -13.29
CA VAL A 568 -31.63 11.72 -14.45
C VAL A 568 -31.54 12.91 -15.42
N VAL A 569 -32.66 13.59 -15.72
CA VAL A 569 -32.66 14.76 -16.59
C VAL A 569 -31.78 15.88 -16.00
N LEU A 570 -31.90 16.12 -14.69
CA LEU A 570 -31.09 17.14 -13.99
C LEU A 570 -29.58 16.79 -13.94
N LEU A 571 -29.23 15.49 -13.90
CA LEU A 571 -27.84 15.04 -13.94
C LEU A 571 -27.21 15.11 -15.35
N MET A 572 -28.03 15.12 -16.38
CA MET A 572 -27.57 15.25 -17.78
C MET A 572 -27.41 16.70 -18.23
N TRP A 573 -27.96 17.62 -17.48
CA TRP A 573 -27.93 19.07 -17.76
C TRP A 573 -26.80 19.76 -16.99
#